data_558f4a80d6f74f0b8bfeee5c4793c129
#
_entry.id   558f4a80d6f74f0b8bfeee5c4793c129
#
_cell.length_a   1.000
_cell.length_b   1.000
_cell.length_c   1.000
_cell.angle_alpha   90.00
_cell.angle_beta   90.00
_cell.angle_gamma   90.00
#
_symmetry.space_group_name_H-M   'P 1'
#
loop_
_entity.id
_entity.type
_entity.pdbx_description
1 polymer ?
#
loop_
_entity_poly.entity_id
_entity_poly.type
_entity_poly.pdbx_seq_one_letter_code
_entity_poly.pdbx_strand_id
1 'polypeptide(L)'
;MPITHPSSQRRFRCRTSSIGRLTAAWCFVSICAAFSPALANSHSQLPTTPCDIRLVFGTDVRGMPSVAYKLGLQIRNRAARHIAGVSVYWLDSGSAIIGNSSATCGAKTGGIGPSEAGQCETIVQQIGGSLLQKLGQTTWTKIINHELTNFNQVKQCAIIGFDYHDHQPKTY
;
A
#
# COMPACT_ATOMS: atom_id res chain seq x y z
N MET A 1 -20.92 24.99 12.84
CA MET A 1 -19.90 26.05 12.81
C MET A 1 -18.89 25.69 11.74
N PRO A 2 -18.81 26.41 10.63
CA PRO A 2 -17.84 26.11 9.57
C PRO A 2 -16.55 26.89 9.82
N ILE A 3 -15.42 26.20 9.73
CA ILE A 3 -14.08 26.77 9.85
C ILE A 3 -13.58 27.06 8.44
N THR A 4 -13.49 28.34 8.10
CA THR A 4 -12.91 28.84 6.84
C THR A 4 -11.40 29.05 7.01
N HIS A 5 -10.58 28.38 6.19
CA HIS A 5 -9.16 28.65 6.05
C HIS A 5 -8.91 29.70 4.93
N PRO A 6 -8.10 30.74 5.16
CA PRO A 6 -7.70 31.67 4.12
C PRO A 6 -6.49 31.15 3.34
N SER A 7 -6.64 31.10 2.02
CA SER A 7 -5.55 30.86 1.06
C SER A 7 -4.71 32.12 0.87
N SER A 8 -3.44 32.07 1.27
CA SER A 8 -2.45 33.12 1.02
C SER A 8 -1.85 32.97 -0.38
N GLN A 9 -2.36 33.76 -1.34
CA GLN A 9 -1.73 33.94 -2.65
C GLN A 9 -0.60 34.97 -2.54
N ARG A 10 0.65 34.57 -2.63
CA ARG A 10 1.79 35.47 -2.82
C ARG A 10 1.93 35.84 -4.30
N ARG A 11 1.58 37.06 -4.65
CA ARG A 11 1.85 37.65 -5.97
C ARG A 11 3.31 38.08 -6.03
N PHE A 12 4.08 37.46 -6.90
CA PHE A 12 5.40 37.94 -7.30
C PHE A 12 5.22 39.08 -8.29
N ARG A 13 5.61 40.32 -7.90
CA ARG A 13 5.68 41.48 -8.78
C ARG A 13 7.05 41.47 -9.45
N CYS A 14 7.09 41.30 -10.79
CA CYS A 14 8.25 41.66 -11.59
C CYS A 14 8.31 43.19 -11.69
N ARG A 15 9.43 43.74 -11.19
CA ARG A 15 9.76 45.14 -11.28
C ARG A 15 10.52 45.38 -12.58
N THR A 16 9.90 46.02 -13.58
CA THR A 16 10.56 46.52 -14.78
C THR A 16 11.28 47.82 -14.42
N SER A 17 12.60 47.81 -14.57
CA SER A 17 13.44 49.04 -14.50
C SER A 17 13.79 49.44 -15.93
N SER A 18 13.30 50.59 -16.33
CA SER A 18 13.64 51.25 -17.60
C SER A 18 14.79 52.24 -17.37
N ILE A 19 15.90 52.11 -18.07
CA ILE A 19 16.84 53.21 -18.35
C ILE A 19 17.59 52.84 -19.66
N GLY A 20 17.34 53.51 -20.74
CA GLY A 20 18.13 54.55 -21.38
C GLY A 20 19.15 54.08 -22.39
N ARG A 21 18.79 54.27 -23.67
CA ARG A 21 19.60 54.80 -24.84
C ARG A 21 20.94 54.23 -25.22
N LEU A 22 20.98 53.90 -26.47
CA LEU A 22 21.98 54.16 -27.54
C LEU A 22 22.94 52.99 -27.97
N THR A 23 22.72 52.66 -29.25
CA THR A 23 23.67 52.38 -30.32
C THR A 23 24.21 50.95 -30.52
N ALA A 24 24.11 50.63 -31.80
CA ALA A 24 24.93 49.67 -32.58
C ALA A 24 24.56 48.20 -32.58
N ALA A 25 24.03 47.85 -33.75
CA ALA A 25 23.84 46.52 -34.31
C ALA A 25 24.99 45.55 -34.04
N TRP A 26 24.64 44.42 -33.53
CA TRP A 26 25.25 43.14 -33.86
C TRP A 26 24.28 42.03 -33.46
N CYS A 27 23.71 41.39 -34.49
CA CYS A 27 22.86 40.21 -34.31
C CYS A 27 23.70 39.06 -33.79
N PHE A 28 23.75 38.81 -32.51
CA PHE A 28 24.10 37.50 -31.99
C PHE A 28 22.81 36.78 -31.65
N VAL A 29 22.44 35.82 -32.50
CA VAL A 29 21.40 34.84 -32.23
C VAL A 29 21.93 33.94 -31.10
N SER A 30 21.71 34.37 -29.86
CA SER A 30 21.90 33.52 -28.68
C SER A 30 20.71 32.57 -28.59
N ILE A 31 20.90 31.37 -29.12
CA ILE A 31 20.03 30.23 -28.83
C ILE A 31 20.21 29.89 -27.35
N CYS A 32 19.45 30.54 -26.47
CA CYS A 32 19.26 30.08 -25.11
C CYS A 32 18.43 28.80 -25.16
N ALA A 33 19.09 27.66 -25.36
CA ALA A 33 18.51 26.38 -25.03
C ALA A 33 18.22 26.38 -23.52
N ALA A 34 16.97 26.69 -23.18
CA ALA A 34 16.46 26.51 -21.83
C ALA A 34 16.46 25.01 -21.52
N PHE A 35 17.57 24.51 -20.99
CA PHE A 35 17.60 23.23 -20.27
C PHE A 35 16.78 23.44 -18.99
N SER A 36 15.47 23.22 -19.08
CA SER A 36 14.68 22.96 -17.88
C SER A 36 15.16 21.62 -17.34
N PRO A 37 15.80 21.55 -16.15
CA PRO A 37 15.96 20.28 -15.49
C PRO A 37 14.56 19.81 -15.16
N ALA A 38 14.04 18.85 -15.91
CA ALA A 38 12.92 18.06 -15.48
C ALA A 38 13.38 17.39 -14.17
N LEU A 39 12.96 17.95 -13.04
CA LEU A 39 13.00 17.29 -11.76
C LEU A 39 12.08 16.07 -11.93
N ALA A 40 12.67 14.99 -12.46
CA ALA A 40 12.05 13.69 -12.39
C ALA A 40 11.87 13.41 -10.88
N ASN A 41 10.66 13.63 -10.39
CA ASN A 41 10.23 13.10 -9.11
C ASN A 41 10.34 11.57 -9.23
N SER A 42 11.49 11.05 -8.89
CA SER A 42 11.68 9.63 -8.62
C SER A 42 10.90 9.35 -7.33
N HIS A 43 9.57 9.28 -7.44
CA HIS A 43 8.81 8.54 -6.45
C HIS A 43 9.39 7.12 -6.52
N SER A 44 10.19 6.76 -5.54
CA SER A 44 10.62 5.38 -5.36
C SER A 44 9.36 4.55 -5.19
N GLN A 45 8.89 4.00 -6.30
CA GLN A 45 7.71 3.14 -6.29
C GLN A 45 8.04 1.95 -5.39
N LEU A 46 7.24 1.78 -4.34
CA LEU A 46 7.35 0.61 -3.49
C LEU A 46 7.22 -0.65 -4.36
N PRO A 47 8.01 -1.70 -4.07
CA PRO A 47 7.88 -2.95 -4.81
C PRO A 47 6.47 -3.51 -4.63
N THR A 48 5.80 -3.81 -5.74
CA THR A 48 4.44 -4.36 -5.74
C THR A 48 4.46 -5.85 -6.06
N THR A 49 3.50 -6.58 -5.51
CA THR A 49 3.27 -8.00 -5.78
C THR A 49 1.77 -8.24 -5.92
N PRO A 50 1.33 -9.19 -6.77
CA PRO A 50 -0.05 -9.63 -6.76
C PRO A 50 -0.45 -10.13 -5.37
N CYS A 51 -1.61 -9.73 -4.91
CA CYS A 51 -2.22 -10.25 -3.69
C CYS A 51 -3.72 -10.39 -3.89
N ASP A 52 -4.34 -11.24 -3.11
CA ASP A 52 -5.77 -11.48 -3.13
C ASP A 52 -6.33 -11.59 -1.70
N ILE A 53 -7.60 -11.19 -1.57
CA ILE A 53 -8.34 -11.40 -0.32
C ILE A 53 -9.44 -12.42 -0.60
N ARG A 54 -9.33 -13.57 0.07
CA ARG A 54 -10.25 -14.69 -0.08
C ARG A 54 -11.20 -14.79 1.08
N LEU A 55 -12.44 -15.16 0.76
CA LEU A 55 -13.44 -15.53 1.76
C LEU A 55 -13.16 -16.95 2.24
N VAL A 56 -13.06 -17.14 3.56
CA VAL A 56 -12.88 -18.44 4.20
C VAL A 56 -14.00 -18.64 5.22
N PHE A 57 -14.72 -19.76 5.08
CA PHE A 57 -15.74 -20.16 6.04
C PHE A 57 -15.11 -21.00 7.16
N GLY A 58 -15.58 -20.80 8.37
CA GLY A 58 -15.11 -21.55 9.53
C GLY A 58 -16.11 -21.46 10.69
N THR A 59 -15.63 -21.77 11.87
CA THR A 59 -16.36 -21.59 13.11
C THR A 59 -15.59 -20.64 14.02
N ASP A 60 -16.31 -19.85 14.81
CA ASP A 60 -15.70 -19.04 15.86
C ASP A 60 -15.36 -19.90 17.11
N VAL A 61 -14.80 -19.27 18.12
CA VAL A 61 -14.40 -19.95 19.40
C VAL A 61 -15.57 -20.58 20.15
N ARG A 62 -16.80 -20.26 19.77
CA ARG A 62 -18.03 -20.83 20.35
C ARG A 62 -18.66 -21.90 19.46
N GLY A 63 -17.97 -22.31 18.38
CA GLY A 63 -18.47 -23.28 17.43
C GLY A 63 -19.55 -22.74 16.48
N MET A 64 -19.78 -21.42 16.43
CA MET A 64 -20.76 -20.83 15.53
C MET A 64 -20.15 -20.53 14.16
N PRO A 65 -20.96 -20.59 13.08
CA PRO A 65 -20.49 -20.26 11.75
C PRO A 65 -19.82 -18.87 11.72
N SER A 66 -18.66 -18.77 11.15
CA SER A 66 -17.91 -17.53 10.97
C SER A 66 -17.36 -17.41 9.55
N VAL A 67 -17.09 -16.18 9.15
CA VAL A 67 -16.47 -15.87 7.87
C VAL A 67 -15.25 -15.01 8.14
N ALA A 68 -14.13 -15.36 7.51
CA ALA A 68 -12.90 -14.59 7.57
C ALA A 68 -12.49 -14.15 6.17
N TYR A 69 -12.01 -12.92 6.04
CA TYR A 69 -11.35 -12.42 4.84
C TYR A 69 -9.86 -12.57 5.04
N LYS A 70 -9.24 -13.42 4.23
CA LYS A 70 -7.84 -13.78 4.36
C LYS A 70 -7.04 -13.20 3.20
N LEU A 71 -6.13 -12.27 3.52
CA LEU A 71 -5.15 -11.78 2.56
C LEU A 71 -4.09 -12.85 2.34
N GLY A 72 -3.76 -13.10 1.07
CA GLY A 72 -2.66 -13.96 0.65
C GLY A 72 -1.77 -13.26 -0.36
N LEU A 73 -0.45 -13.41 -0.21
CA LEU A 73 0.53 -12.91 -1.18
C LEU A 73 1.76 -13.83 -1.20
N GLN A 74 2.41 -13.89 -2.37
CA GLN A 74 3.65 -14.63 -2.54
C GLN A 74 4.86 -13.70 -2.50
N ILE A 75 5.87 -14.06 -1.71
CA ILE A 75 7.11 -13.31 -1.56
C ILE A 75 8.28 -14.21 -1.93
N ARG A 76 9.25 -13.66 -2.67
CA ARG A 76 10.56 -14.26 -2.84
C ARG A 76 11.56 -13.54 -1.96
N ASN A 77 12.14 -14.26 -1.00
CA ASN A 77 13.14 -13.72 -0.10
C ASN A 77 14.48 -13.55 -0.85
N ARG A 78 14.92 -12.29 -0.98
CA ARG A 78 16.22 -11.95 -1.56
C ARG A 78 17.25 -11.54 -0.51
N ALA A 79 16.87 -11.55 0.76
CA ALA A 79 17.77 -11.25 1.88
C ALA A 79 18.49 -12.50 2.37
N ALA A 80 19.58 -12.32 3.11
CA ALA A 80 20.31 -13.40 3.76
C ALA A 80 19.64 -13.89 5.07
N ARG A 81 18.53 -13.26 5.50
CA ARG A 81 17.81 -13.55 6.76
C ARG A 81 16.44 -14.15 6.43
N HIS A 82 15.87 -14.91 7.36
CA HIS A 82 14.51 -15.44 7.21
C HIS A 82 13.47 -14.33 7.34
N ILE A 83 12.52 -14.27 6.40
CA ILE A 83 11.37 -13.36 6.47
C ILE A 83 10.27 -14.02 7.29
N ALA A 84 9.95 -13.46 8.44
CA ALA A 84 8.87 -13.89 9.33
C ALA A 84 7.52 -13.23 8.99
N GLY A 85 7.57 -12.00 8.52
CA GLY A 85 6.39 -11.23 8.19
C GLY A 85 6.65 -10.16 7.13
N VAL A 86 5.58 -9.58 6.63
CA VAL A 86 5.60 -8.51 5.65
C VAL A 86 4.48 -7.51 5.94
N SER A 87 4.80 -6.22 5.89
CA SER A 87 3.82 -5.14 5.97
C SER A 87 3.54 -4.60 4.57
N VAL A 88 2.27 -4.41 4.25
CA VAL A 88 1.84 -4.03 2.89
C VAL A 88 0.74 -2.97 2.91
N TYR A 89 0.70 -2.14 1.87
CA TYR A 89 -0.48 -1.39 1.46
C TYR A 89 -1.26 -2.18 0.42
N TRP A 90 -2.59 -2.14 0.51
CA TRP A 90 -3.48 -2.68 -0.52
C TRP A 90 -3.74 -1.60 -1.56
N LEU A 91 -3.63 -1.98 -2.82
CA LEU A 91 -3.82 -1.09 -3.95
C LEU A 91 -5.00 -1.56 -4.79
N ASP A 92 -5.79 -0.60 -5.27
CA ASP A 92 -6.81 -0.85 -6.29
C ASP A 92 -6.20 -0.94 -7.71
N SER A 93 -7.05 -1.06 -8.71
CA SER A 93 -6.63 -1.09 -10.12
C SER A 93 -5.99 0.22 -10.61
N GLY A 94 -6.24 1.33 -9.94
CA GLY A 94 -5.65 2.65 -10.20
C GLY A 94 -4.37 2.92 -9.40
N SER A 95 -3.89 1.95 -8.62
CA SER A 95 -2.76 2.07 -7.70
C SER A 95 -3.00 3.03 -6.53
N ALA A 96 -4.26 3.34 -6.22
CA ALA A 96 -4.62 4.07 -5.02
C ALA A 96 -4.56 3.16 -3.79
N ILE A 97 -4.04 3.69 -2.67
CA ILE A 97 -3.99 2.95 -1.40
C ILE A 97 -5.39 2.91 -0.81
N ILE A 98 -5.93 1.70 -0.61
CA ILE A 98 -7.26 1.46 -0.04
C ILE A 98 -7.23 0.77 1.32
N GLY A 99 -6.04 0.37 1.80
CA GLY A 99 -5.87 -0.22 3.12
C GLY A 99 -4.44 -0.69 3.36
N ASN A 100 -4.23 -1.31 4.53
CA ASN A 100 -2.93 -1.89 4.90
C ASN A 100 -3.12 -3.10 5.82
N SER A 101 -2.09 -3.94 5.89
CA SER A 101 -2.00 -5.01 6.89
C SER A 101 -0.57 -5.52 7.03
N SER A 102 -0.35 -6.30 8.10
CA SER A 102 0.85 -7.12 8.26
C SER A 102 0.46 -8.59 8.13
N ALA A 103 1.23 -9.35 7.38
CA ALA A 103 1.00 -10.77 7.13
C ALA A 103 2.18 -11.61 7.66
N THR A 104 1.88 -12.76 8.23
CA THR A 104 2.88 -13.73 8.68
C THR A 104 3.31 -14.60 7.50
N CYS A 105 4.60 -14.80 7.33
CA CYS A 105 5.18 -15.56 6.24
C CYS A 105 5.64 -16.95 6.71
N GLY A 106 5.39 -17.98 5.89
CA GLY A 106 5.88 -19.34 6.16
C GLY A 106 5.43 -19.88 7.52
N ALA A 107 4.17 -19.70 7.91
CA ALA A 107 3.66 -20.03 9.24
C ALA A 107 3.98 -21.45 9.72
N LYS A 108 4.16 -22.41 8.80
CA LYS A 108 4.51 -23.79 9.11
C LYS A 108 6.03 -24.06 9.16
N THR A 109 6.84 -23.17 8.62
CA THR A 109 8.28 -23.36 8.42
C THR A 109 9.14 -22.39 9.20
N GLY A 110 8.53 -21.52 10.03
CA GLY A 110 9.26 -20.51 10.81
C GLY A 110 9.77 -19.34 9.96
N GLY A 111 9.12 -19.06 8.82
CA GLY A 111 9.48 -17.99 7.90
C GLY A 111 9.88 -18.49 6.51
N ILE A 112 10.21 -17.54 5.62
CA ILE A 112 10.73 -17.84 4.28
C ILE A 112 12.25 -17.69 4.32
N GLY A 113 12.96 -18.80 4.04
CA GLY A 113 14.43 -18.85 4.03
C GLY A 113 15.06 -17.99 2.94
N PRO A 114 16.38 -17.73 3.03
CA PRO A 114 17.12 -17.00 2.00
C PRO A 114 16.99 -17.69 0.63
N SER A 115 16.76 -16.88 -0.42
CA SER A 115 16.54 -17.31 -1.81
C SER A 115 15.27 -18.12 -2.07
N GLU A 116 14.48 -18.42 -1.04
CA GLU A 116 13.22 -19.16 -1.16
C GLU A 116 12.05 -18.26 -1.54
N ALA A 117 11.02 -18.88 -2.14
CA ALA A 117 9.71 -18.28 -2.31
C ALA A 117 8.74 -18.92 -1.31
N GLY A 118 7.85 -18.12 -0.76
CA GLY A 118 6.86 -18.59 0.19
C GLY A 118 5.63 -17.72 0.24
N GLN A 119 4.61 -18.20 0.94
CA GLN A 119 3.33 -17.52 1.09
C GLN A 119 3.28 -16.79 2.42
N CYS A 120 2.78 -15.54 2.38
CA CYS A 120 2.44 -14.76 3.56
C CYS A 120 0.93 -14.58 3.60
N GLU A 121 0.36 -14.72 4.80
CA GLU A 121 -1.10 -14.68 4.98
C GLU A 121 -1.48 -13.96 6.28
N THR A 122 -2.64 -13.31 6.27
CA THR A 122 -3.25 -12.75 7.47
C THR A 122 -4.77 -12.68 7.34
N ILE A 123 -5.48 -12.72 8.46
CA ILE A 123 -6.90 -12.43 8.49
C ILE A 123 -7.05 -10.92 8.62
N VAL A 124 -7.62 -10.28 7.61
CA VAL A 124 -7.84 -8.82 7.59
C VAL A 124 -9.14 -8.42 8.26
N GLN A 125 -10.13 -9.32 8.22
CA GLN A 125 -11.41 -9.12 8.90
C GLN A 125 -12.07 -10.47 9.18
N GLN A 126 -12.80 -10.54 10.30
CA GLN A 126 -13.61 -11.70 10.66
C GLN A 126 -15.01 -11.28 11.10
N ILE A 127 -16.02 -11.97 10.58
CA ILE A 127 -17.42 -11.79 10.91
C ILE A 127 -17.88 -13.04 11.65
N GLY A 128 -18.05 -12.94 12.97
CA GLY A 128 -18.42 -14.07 13.82
C GLY A 128 -19.91 -14.38 13.82
N GLY A 129 -20.24 -15.61 14.22
CA GLY A 129 -21.61 -16.12 14.30
C GLY A 129 -22.51 -15.41 15.31
N SER A 130 -21.94 -14.70 16.28
CA SER A 130 -22.74 -13.86 17.20
C SER A 130 -23.50 -12.75 16.47
N LEU A 131 -22.97 -12.26 15.35
CA LEU A 131 -23.64 -11.27 14.50
C LEU A 131 -24.82 -11.90 13.74
N LEU A 132 -24.65 -13.16 13.29
CA LEU A 132 -25.74 -13.94 12.68
C LEU A 132 -26.91 -14.12 13.64
N GLN A 133 -26.66 -14.45 14.91
CA GLN A 133 -27.70 -14.60 15.91
C GLN A 133 -28.45 -13.29 16.22
N LYS A 134 -27.73 -12.17 16.26
CA LYS A 134 -28.32 -10.85 16.59
C LYS A 134 -29.09 -10.23 15.43
N LEU A 135 -28.62 -10.37 14.21
CA LEU A 135 -29.13 -9.63 13.05
C LEU A 135 -29.92 -10.53 12.08
N GLY A 136 -29.87 -11.84 12.25
CA GLY A 136 -30.47 -12.82 11.37
C GLY A 136 -29.67 -13.04 10.07
N GLN A 137 -29.97 -14.14 9.40
CA GLN A 137 -29.21 -14.62 8.24
C GLN A 137 -29.16 -13.61 7.08
N THR A 138 -30.30 -12.97 6.78
CA THR A 138 -30.37 -12.02 5.65
C THR A 138 -29.44 -10.83 5.84
N THR A 139 -29.41 -10.23 7.02
CA THR A 139 -28.55 -9.08 7.33
C THR A 139 -27.09 -9.51 7.36
N TRP A 140 -26.79 -10.65 7.97
CA TRP A 140 -25.45 -11.22 8.03
C TRP A 140 -24.88 -11.47 6.63
N THR A 141 -25.66 -12.07 5.72
CA THR A 141 -25.26 -12.29 4.33
C THR A 141 -25.02 -10.97 3.58
N LYS A 142 -25.86 -9.95 3.80
CA LYS A 142 -25.64 -8.62 3.19
C LYS A 142 -24.32 -7.99 3.63
N ILE A 143 -23.98 -8.09 4.91
CA ILE A 143 -22.70 -7.58 5.44
C ILE A 143 -21.53 -8.30 4.77
N ILE A 144 -21.56 -9.64 4.70
CA ILE A 144 -20.51 -10.42 4.04
C ILE A 144 -20.34 -10.00 2.59
N ASN A 145 -21.43 -9.90 1.83
CA ASN A 145 -21.35 -9.54 0.42
C ASN A 145 -20.85 -8.10 0.22
N HIS A 146 -21.21 -7.19 1.10
CA HIS A 146 -20.69 -5.82 1.07
C HIS A 146 -19.18 -5.78 1.27
N GLU A 147 -18.68 -6.45 2.30
CA GLU A 147 -17.25 -6.53 2.57
C GLU A 147 -16.49 -7.26 1.44
N LEU A 148 -17.05 -8.33 0.89
CA LEU A 148 -16.47 -9.02 -0.25
C LEU A 148 -16.33 -8.10 -1.46
N THR A 149 -17.32 -7.25 -1.71
CA THR A 149 -17.27 -6.26 -2.80
C THR A 149 -16.15 -5.25 -2.57
N ASN A 150 -15.97 -4.78 -1.33
CA ASN A 150 -14.89 -3.86 -0.97
C ASN A 150 -13.51 -4.52 -1.16
N PHE A 151 -13.34 -5.75 -0.67
CA PHE A 151 -12.06 -6.46 -0.79
C PHE A 151 -11.73 -6.91 -2.22
N ASN A 152 -12.72 -7.10 -3.07
CA ASN A 152 -12.51 -7.41 -4.50
C ASN A 152 -11.85 -6.26 -5.27
N GLN A 153 -11.79 -5.06 -4.70
CA GLN A 153 -11.08 -3.93 -5.28
C GLN A 153 -9.55 -4.06 -5.11
N VAL A 154 -9.07 -4.86 -4.15
CA VAL A 154 -7.64 -5.12 -3.94
C VAL A 154 -7.09 -5.91 -5.12
N LYS A 155 -6.10 -5.36 -5.84
CA LYS A 155 -5.47 -5.99 -7.01
C LYS A 155 -3.99 -6.24 -6.83
N GLN A 156 -3.34 -5.40 -6.04
CA GLN A 156 -1.91 -5.47 -5.78
C GLN A 156 -1.62 -5.07 -4.33
N CYS A 157 -0.49 -5.54 -3.82
CA CYS A 157 0.06 -5.12 -2.55
C CYS A 157 1.41 -4.45 -2.77
N ALA A 158 1.57 -3.22 -2.24
CA ALA A 158 2.86 -2.55 -2.19
C ALA A 158 3.55 -2.91 -0.87
N ILE A 159 4.76 -3.43 -0.96
CA ILE A 159 5.54 -3.87 0.20
C ILE A 159 6.15 -2.66 0.89
N ILE A 160 5.83 -2.45 2.18
CA ILE A 160 6.35 -1.37 3.02
C ILE A 160 7.61 -1.82 3.75
N GLY A 161 7.64 -3.07 4.22
CA GLY A 161 8.76 -3.62 4.98
C GLY A 161 8.62 -5.10 5.26
N PHE A 162 9.71 -5.68 5.77
CA PHE A 162 9.79 -7.07 6.16
C PHE A 162 10.17 -7.19 7.63
N ASP A 163 9.55 -8.15 8.32
CA ASP A 163 9.97 -8.61 9.63
C ASP A 163 10.88 -9.82 9.46
N TYR A 164 12.05 -9.79 10.08
CA TYR A 164 13.04 -10.86 9.99
C TYR A 164 13.14 -11.60 11.30
N HIS A 165 13.21 -12.93 11.23
CA HIS A 165 13.67 -13.72 12.36
C HIS A 165 15.20 -13.74 12.39
N ASP A 166 15.76 -13.31 13.50
CA ASP A 166 17.13 -13.61 13.85
C ASP A 166 17.14 -15.03 14.42
N HIS A 167 17.47 -16.03 13.60
CA HIS A 167 17.83 -17.34 14.12
C HIS A 167 19.14 -17.18 14.93
N GLN A 168 19.02 -16.91 16.21
CA GLN A 168 20.11 -17.27 17.09
C GLN A 168 20.22 -18.81 17.05
N PRO A 169 21.35 -19.38 16.60
CA PRO A 169 21.54 -20.82 16.71
C PRO A 169 21.37 -21.17 18.19
N LYS A 170 20.39 -22.06 18.48
CA LYS A 170 20.27 -22.62 19.82
C LYS A 170 21.58 -23.36 20.07
N THR A 171 22.47 -22.77 20.84
CA THR A 171 23.62 -23.49 21.48
C THR A 171 22.99 -24.48 22.44
N TYR A 172 23.03 -25.78 22.07
CA TYR A 172 22.74 -26.90 22.93
C TYR A 172 23.97 -27.22 23.77
#